data_70864f8f5475048b73c4de77e550f192
#
_entry.id   70864f8f5475048b73c4de77e550f192
#
_cell.length_a   1.000
_cell.length_b   1.000
_cell.length_c   1.000
_cell.angle_alpha   90.00
_cell.angle_beta   90.00
_cell.angle_gamma   90.00
#
_symmetry.space_group_name_H-M   'P 1'
#
loop_
_entity.id
_entity.type
_entity.pdbx_description
1 polymer ?
#
loop_
_entity_poly.entity_id
_entity_poly.type
_entity_poly.pdbx_seq_one_letter_code
_entity_poly.pdbx_strand_id
1 'polypeptide(L)'
;MAERTFQCRRSSSCRAWIEESAIEWHDEAGTRRPFCKPGMCPNGKRSDTSDELLALQLDARRLRAEARDAKASSERALAKLERVQDALTTALEIRDIFDQGTIEPPGDPEREEAAPILMISDIHCGMVVKPSAVNDLNEFNPDIFDDRLDAVFRNALKIIDGQRNTMTIREGVVWLGGDMIEGELHNDAVQNQTLTTTQQIVRCQLALVRGFDYLLAHSDLERIMVPCNVGNHDRTTKKQQSNATENSFAHLMYHNLRRHYRDQPRLVWQIADADCLYLDVYDKRIRFFHGDSVRYNGGAAGPLWNVDKHVKNLDQSIPADNTFHGHFHTLGFGRATGNGSLPGCAPYGHRQGYRPERPQQGMRFLHSRLGFVGSFPVFTE
;
A
#
# COMPACT_ATOMS: atom_id res chain seq x y z
N MET A 1 -7.12 92.19 37.10
CA MET A 1 -8.05 91.11 36.80
C MET A 1 -7.39 89.83 37.29
N ALA A 2 -7.99 89.12 38.24
CA ALA A 2 -7.40 87.85 38.73
C ALA A 2 -7.47 86.80 37.63
N GLU A 3 -6.28 86.31 37.26
CA GLU A 3 -6.21 85.17 36.34
C GLU A 3 -6.94 83.97 36.93
N ARG A 4 -7.87 83.41 36.17
CA ARG A 4 -8.56 82.17 36.58
C ARG A 4 -7.69 80.97 36.33
N THR A 5 -7.45 80.24 37.38
CA THR A 5 -6.71 78.93 37.28
C THR A 5 -7.66 77.76 37.51
N PHE A 6 -7.43 76.71 36.80
CA PHE A 6 -8.25 75.44 36.84
C PHE A 6 -7.39 74.23 37.15
N GLN A 7 -7.90 73.24 37.85
CA GLN A 7 -7.19 72.02 38.13
C GLN A 7 -7.29 71.01 36.97
N CYS A 8 -6.18 70.64 36.41
CA CYS A 8 -6.12 69.67 35.33
C CYS A 8 -6.69 68.34 35.71
N ARG A 9 -7.48 67.71 34.81
CA ARG A 9 -8.06 66.36 34.96
C ARG A 9 -7.56 65.34 33.97
N ARG A 10 -6.40 65.56 33.35
CA ARG A 10 -5.83 64.63 32.32
C ARG A 10 -5.45 63.28 32.91
N SER A 11 -5.22 63.16 34.20
CA SER A 11 -5.09 61.89 34.91
C SER A 11 -5.54 62.03 36.37
N SER A 12 -5.94 60.92 37.00
CA SER A 12 -6.35 60.91 38.41
C SER A 12 -5.23 61.34 39.38
N SER A 13 -4.00 61.34 38.92
CA SER A 13 -2.83 61.76 39.71
C SER A 13 -2.31 63.16 39.41
N CYS A 14 -2.83 63.86 38.36
CA CYS A 14 -2.39 65.22 38.03
C CYS A 14 -3.28 66.22 38.76
N ARG A 15 -2.72 66.91 39.74
CA ARG A 15 -3.40 67.98 40.52
C ARG A 15 -2.80 69.37 40.21
N ALA A 16 -2.19 69.57 39.06
CA ALA A 16 -1.60 70.84 38.65
C ALA A 16 -2.71 71.90 38.41
N TRP A 17 -2.51 73.13 38.91
CA TRP A 17 -3.31 74.22 38.55
C TRP A 17 -2.77 74.85 37.26
N ILE A 18 -3.65 75.13 36.32
CA ILE A 18 -3.33 75.61 34.97
C ILE A 18 -4.06 76.90 34.71
N GLU A 19 -3.39 77.77 34.00
CA GLU A 19 -4.02 79.09 33.56
C GLU A 19 -5.03 78.82 32.45
N GLU A 20 -5.99 79.71 32.35
CA GLU A 20 -7.11 79.58 31.37
C GLU A 20 -6.60 79.44 29.92
N SER A 21 -5.50 80.10 29.60
CA SER A 21 -4.87 80.11 28.27
C SER A 21 -4.30 78.71 27.86
N ALA A 22 -4.01 77.88 28.84
CA ALA A 22 -3.42 76.55 28.64
C ALA A 22 -4.42 75.36 28.78
N ILE A 23 -5.71 75.68 28.80
CA ILE A 23 -6.78 74.68 28.99
C ILE A 23 -7.40 74.26 27.64
N GLU A 24 -7.58 72.99 27.51
CA GLU A 24 -8.45 72.36 26.51
C GLU A 24 -9.64 71.74 27.25
N TRP A 25 -10.86 72.01 26.77
CA TRP A 25 -12.09 71.60 27.42
C TRP A 25 -12.63 70.31 26.73
N HIS A 26 -12.79 69.25 27.47
CA HIS A 26 -13.36 67.99 27.00
C HIS A 26 -14.70 67.71 27.72
N ASP A 27 -15.65 67.14 26.99
CA ASP A 27 -16.92 66.71 27.56
C ASP A 27 -16.78 65.22 27.96
N GLU A 28 -16.83 64.94 29.25
CA GLU A 28 -16.88 63.60 29.82
C GLU A 28 -18.21 63.41 30.58
N ALA A 29 -18.96 62.40 30.15
CA ALA A 29 -20.24 62.03 30.77
C ALA A 29 -21.21 63.23 31.03
N GLY A 30 -21.32 64.13 30.05
CA GLY A 30 -22.21 65.27 30.11
C GLY A 30 -21.70 66.43 30.98
N THR A 31 -20.45 66.40 31.42
CA THR A 31 -19.83 67.51 32.20
C THR A 31 -18.54 67.97 31.52
N ARG A 32 -18.47 69.29 31.24
CA ARG A 32 -17.29 69.90 30.61
C ARG A 32 -16.16 70.02 31.62
N ARG A 33 -15.02 69.32 31.33
CA ARG A 33 -13.87 69.25 32.23
C ARG A 33 -12.64 69.88 31.61
N PRO A 34 -11.79 70.60 32.42
CA PRO A 34 -10.58 71.21 31.94
C PRO A 34 -9.39 70.21 31.85
N PHE A 35 -8.71 70.23 30.72
CA PHE A 35 -7.47 69.45 30.48
C PHE A 35 -6.39 70.42 30.02
N CYS A 36 -5.10 70.10 30.33
CA CYS A 36 -3.98 70.81 29.74
C CYS A 36 -3.94 70.62 28.23
N LYS A 37 -3.72 71.65 27.45
CA LYS A 37 -3.35 71.51 26.03
C LYS A 37 -2.09 70.65 25.90
N PRO A 38 -1.96 69.89 24.82
CA PRO A 38 -0.75 69.13 24.59
C PRO A 38 0.50 70.00 24.65
N GLY A 39 1.50 69.59 25.41
CA GLY A 39 2.76 70.34 25.61
C GLY A 39 2.71 71.47 26.66
N MET A 40 1.55 71.85 27.23
CA MET A 40 1.39 72.92 28.22
C MET A 40 1.14 72.42 29.66
N CYS A 41 1.28 71.14 29.94
CA CYS A 41 1.12 70.62 31.28
C CYS A 41 2.35 70.92 32.15
N PRO A 42 2.22 71.56 33.31
CA PRO A 42 3.35 71.84 34.20
C PRO A 42 4.04 70.57 34.70
N ASN A 43 3.39 69.44 34.65
CA ASN A 43 3.93 68.10 35.01
C ASN A 43 4.32 67.28 33.79
N GLY A 44 4.56 67.87 32.63
CA GLY A 44 4.71 67.27 31.30
C GLY A 44 5.86 66.26 31.09
N LYS A 45 6.74 66.10 32.06
CA LYS A 45 7.80 65.05 31.97
C LYS A 45 7.27 63.62 32.11
N ARG A 46 5.97 63.40 32.37
CA ARG A 46 5.39 62.05 32.50
C ARG A 46 4.72 61.51 31.23
N SER A 47 4.55 62.31 30.17
CA SER A 47 3.91 61.83 28.93
C SER A 47 4.89 61.02 28.06
N ASP A 48 6.16 61.39 27.97
CA ASP A 48 7.12 60.73 27.12
C ASP A 48 7.43 59.26 27.55
N THR A 49 7.54 59.02 28.86
CA THR A 49 7.80 57.66 29.38
C THR A 49 6.61 56.74 29.23
N SER A 50 5.41 57.24 29.17
CA SER A 50 4.18 56.44 28.97
C SER A 50 4.03 55.98 27.51
N ASP A 51 4.35 56.88 26.57
CA ASP A 51 4.28 56.60 25.13
C ASP A 51 5.44 55.66 24.70
N GLU A 52 6.64 55.86 25.25
CA GLU A 52 7.76 54.94 25.06
C GLU A 52 7.44 53.53 25.62
N LEU A 53 6.85 53.42 26.80
CA LEU A 53 6.46 52.14 27.37
C LEU A 53 5.41 51.43 26.55
N LEU A 54 4.44 52.17 26.00
CA LEU A 54 3.42 51.62 25.09
C LEU A 54 4.05 51.15 23.78
N ALA A 55 4.97 51.88 23.19
CA ALA A 55 5.72 51.49 22.00
C ALA A 55 6.52 50.21 22.25
N LEU A 56 7.23 50.10 23.36
CA LEU A 56 7.96 48.88 23.74
C LEU A 56 7.02 47.68 23.97
N GLN A 57 5.83 47.89 24.52
CA GLN A 57 4.85 46.82 24.69
C GLN A 57 4.28 46.34 23.35
N LEU A 58 4.06 47.23 22.39
CA LEU A 58 3.63 46.88 21.04
C LEU A 58 4.70 46.12 20.29
N ASP A 59 5.96 46.57 20.36
CA ASP A 59 7.08 45.86 19.76
C ASP A 59 7.29 44.47 20.38
N ALA A 60 7.20 44.35 21.70
CA ALA A 60 7.25 43.06 22.38
C ALA A 60 6.12 42.09 21.95
N ARG A 61 4.91 42.61 21.69
CA ARG A 61 3.79 41.82 21.15
C ARG A 61 4.08 41.37 19.71
N ARG A 62 4.63 42.26 18.86
CA ARG A 62 5.02 41.94 17.48
C ARG A 62 6.09 40.89 17.44
N LEU A 63 7.17 41.04 18.20
CA LEU A 63 8.25 40.05 18.28
C LEU A 63 7.80 38.69 18.81
N ARG A 64 6.85 38.66 19.76
CA ARG A 64 6.25 37.41 20.24
C ARG A 64 5.36 36.75 19.19
N ALA A 65 4.70 37.51 18.31
CA ALA A 65 3.93 36.97 17.19
C ALA A 65 4.88 36.39 16.13
N GLU A 66 5.89 37.16 15.73
CA GLU A 66 6.93 36.73 14.79
C GLU A 66 7.66 35.47 15.27
N ALA A 67 8.00 35.41 16.56
CA ALA A 67 8.62 34.20 17.15
C ALA A 67 7.69 32.99 17.16
N ARG A 68 6.37 33.17 17.36
CA ARG A 68 5.39 32.08 17.25
C ARG A 68 5.25 31.59 15.82
N ASP A 69 5.21 32.49 14.85
CA ASP A 69 5.09 32.14 13.43
C ASP A 69 6.37 31.43 12.93
N ALA A 70 7.55 31.90 13.35
CA ALA A 70 8.82 31.25 13.06
C ALA A 70 8.90 29.84 13.67
N LYS A 71 8.42 29.68 14.92
CA LYS A 71 8.35 28.38 15.58
C LYS A 71 7.40 27.42 14.84
N ALA A 72 6.22 27.88 14.47
CA ALA A 72 5.24 27.07 13.72
C ALA A 72 5.78 26.69 12.32
N SER A 73 6.52 27.58 11.66
CA SER A 73 7.19 27.31 10.39
C SER A 73 8.30 26.26 10.55
N SER A 74 9.10 26.36 11.61
CA SER A 74 10.15 25.36 11.93
C SER A 74 9.56 23.99 12.23
N GLU A 75 8.46 23.91 13.01
CA GLU A 75 7.77 22.66 13.31
C GLU A 75 7.20 21.99 12.03
N ARG A 76 6.65 22.79 11.10
CA ARG A 76 6.20 22.29 9.80
C ARG A 76 7.35 21.77 8.93
N ALA A 77 8.49 22.45 8.96
CA ALA A 77 9.69 22.04 8.24
C ALA A 77 10.25 20.71 8.79
N LEU A 78 10.31 20.58 10.13
CA LEU A 78 10.72 19.33 10.79
C LEU A 78 9.80 18.18 10.45
N ALA A 79 8.48 18.35 10.54
CA ALA A 79 7.51 17.32 10.17
C ALA A 79 7.60 16.90 8.69
N LYS A 80 7.98 17.84 7.81
CA LYS A 80 8.25 17.53 6.39
C LYS A 80 9.55 16.73 6.23
N LEU A 81 10.57 17.08 7.00
CA LEU A 81 11.86 16.37 6.98
C LEU A 81 11.71 14.94 7.49
N GLU A 82 10.97 14.73 8.58
CA GLU A 82 10.66 13.41 9.12
C GLU A 82 9.94 12.54 8.06
N ARG A 83 8.93 13.08 7.39
CA ARG A 83 8.23 12.36 6.31
C ARG A 83 9.16 11.98 5.15
N VAL A 84 10.08 12.84 4.78
CA VAL A 84 11.08 12.57 3.72
C VAL A 84 12.06 11.50 4.20
N GLN A 85 12.44 11.55 5.46
CA GLN A 85 13.35 10.58 6.07
C GLN A 85 12.70 9.21 6.19
N ASP A 86 11.42 9.14 6.60
CA ASP A 86 10.62 7.90 6.61
C ASP A 86 10.47 7.33 5.19
N ALA A 87 10.16 8.18 4.21
CA ALA A 87 10.07 7.76 2.82
C ALA A 87 11.42 7.25 2.26
N LEU A 88 12.53 7.89 2.65
CA LEU A 88 13.88 7.46 2.27
C LEU A 88 14.26 6.14 2.96
N THR A 89 13.94 5.98 4.25
CA THR A 89 14.15 4.73 4.99
C THR A 89 13.37 3.60 4.35
N THR A 90 12.08 3.83 4.05
CA THR A 90 11.23 2.86 3.32
C THR A 90 11.82 2.52 1.95
N ALA A 91 12.34 3.50 1.21
CA ALA A 91 12.96 3.27 -0.09
C ALA A 91 14.30 2.51 0.02
N LEU A 92 15.07 2.71 1.10
CA LEU A 92 16.29 1.95 1.38
C LEU A 92 16.00 0.52 1.84
N GLU A 93 14.98 0.33 2.69
CA GLU A 93 14.49 -1.00 3.09
C GLU A 93 13.96 -1.79 1.89
N ILE A 94 13.25 -1.13 0.96
CA ILE A 94 12.85 -1.71 -0.33
C ILE A 94 14.09 -2.13 -1.13
N ARG A 95 15.15 -1.33 -1.15
CA ARG A 95 16.40 -1.67 -1.85
C ARG A 95 17.09 -2.90 -1.24
N ASP A 96 17.12 -3.01 0.09
CA ASP A 96 17.70 -4.18 0.79
C ASP A 96 16.86 -5.45 0.54
N ILE A 97 15.52 -5.31 0.36
CA ILE A 97 14.65 -6.43 -0.06
C ILE A 97 14.98 -6.88 -1.49
N PHE A 98 15.34 -5.95 -2.39
CA PHE A 98 15.74 -6.26 -3.77
C PHE A 98 17.09 -6.99 -3.85
N ASP A 99 18.03 -6.70 -2.95
CA ASP A 99 19.35 -7.36 -2.94
C ASP A 99 19.29 -8.83 -2.49
N GLN A 100 18.21 -9.27 -1.85
CA GLN A 100 18.06 -10.63 -1.33
C GLN A 100 17.45 -11.65 -2.30
N GLY A 101 16.99 -11.23 -3.48
CA GLY A 101 16.22 -12.09 -4.34
C GLY A 101 16.23 -11.72 -5.82
N THR A 102 17.39 -11.57 -6.43
CA THR A 102 17.51 -11.31 -7.87
C THR A 102 17.83 -12.58 -8.63
N ILE A 103 17.23 -12.79 -9.79
CA ILE A 103 17.70 -13.77 -10.77
C ILE A 103 18.65 -13.04 -11.71
N GLU A 104 19.93 -13.34 -11.61
CA GLU A 104 20.96 -12.68 -12.40
C GLU A 104 20.93 -13.12 -13.87
N PRO A 105 21.28 -12.23 -14.82
CA PRO A 105 21.50 -12.62 -16.21
C PRO A 105 22.59 -13.68 -16.32
N PRO A 106 22.52 -14.58 -17.34
CA PRO A 106 23.60 -15.54 -17.57
C PRO A 106 24.91 -14.80 -17.87
N GLY A 107 26.03 -15.32 -17.33
CA GLY A 107 27.34 -14.73 -17.53
C GLY A 107 27.79 -14.75 -18.99
N ASP A 108 27.27 -15.69 -19.81
CA ASP A 108 27.42 -15.73 -21.26
C ASP A 108 26.19 -15.09 -21.91
N PRO A 109 26.34 -13.93 -22.59
CA PRO A 109 25.21 -13.24 -23.22
C PRO A 109 24.63 -13.99 -24.44
N GLU A 110 25.32 -14.97 -25.02
CA GLU A 110 24.79 -15.81 -26.11
C GLU A 110 23.96 -16.99 -25.59
N ARG A 111 23.94 -17.23 -24.29
CA ARG A 111 23.18 -18.33 -23.70
C ARG A 111 21.67 -18.03 -23.73
N GLU A 112 20.92 -18.88 -24.39
CA GLU A 112 19.46 -18.85 -24.42
C GLU A 112 18.89 -19.37 -23.08
N GLU A 113 18.63 -18.45 -22.17
CA GLU A 113 18.15 -18.77 -20.81
C GLU A 113 16.82 -18.07 -20.51
N ALA A 114 15.90 -18.77 -19.86
CA ALA A 114 14.63 -18.22 -19.43
C ALA A 114 14.24 -18.68 -18.03
N ALA A 115 13.58 -17.81 -17.29
CA ALA A 115 12.97 -18.08 -15.99
C ALA A 115 11.45 -18.24 -16.12
N PRO A 116 10.85 -19.37 -15.76
CA PRO A 116 9.42 -19.52 -15.63
C PRO A 116 8.92 -18.74 -14.41
N ILE A 117 7.80 -18.05 -14.55
CA ILE A 117 7.05 -17.39 -13.48
C ILE A 117 5.70 -18.07 -13.40
N LEU A 118 5.54 -19.00 -12.46
CA LEU A 118 4.28 -19.66 -12.13
C LEU A 118 3.49 -18.79 -11.16
N MET A 119 2.25 -18.53 -11.49
CA MET A 119 1.33 -17.78 -10.65
C MET A 119 0.44 -18.75 -9.86
N ILE A 120 0.39 -18.60 -8.55
CA ILE A 120 -0.53 -19.30 -7.65
C ILE A 120 -1.22 -18.27 -6.79
N SER A 121 -2.45 -17.90 -7.16
CA SER A 121 -3.32 -16.98 -6.43
C SER A 121 -4.77 -17.41 -6.59
N ASP A 122 -5.63 -16.84 -5.78
CA ASP A 122 -7.08 -17.08 -5.90
C ASP A 122 -7.42 -18.60 -5.88
N ILE A 123 -6.73 -19.31 -4.98
CA ILE A 123 -6.91 -20.76 -4.83
C ILE A 123 -8.07 -21.11 -3.89
N HIS A 124 -8.49 -20.19 -3.03
CA HIS A 124 -9.70 -20.25 -2.21
C HIS A 124 -9.90 -21.59 -1.51
N CYS A 125 -8.89 -22.07 -0.79
CA CYS A 125 -9.01 -23.30 0.00
C CYS A 125 -10.21 -23.18 0.97
N GLY A 126 -11.13 -24.12 0.89
CA GLY A 126 -12.36 -24.13 1.70
C GLY A 126 -13.59 -23.60 0.98
N MET A 127 -13.48 -22.97 -0.19
CA MET A 127 -14.65 -22.63 -1.01
C MET A 127 -15.40 -23.90 -1.46
N VAL A 128 -16.72 -23.79 -1.49
CA VAL A 128 -17.59 -24.84 -2.05
C VAL A 128 -18.46 -24.26 -3.16
N VAL A 129 -18.36 -24.82 -4.35
CA VAL A 129 -19.21 -24.52 -5.49
C VAL A 129 -20.09 -25.76 -5.76
N LYS A 130 -21.41 -25.62 -5.52
CA LYS A 130 -22.37 -26.64 -5.88
C LYS A 130 -22.75 -26.50 -7.36
N PRO A 131 -22.80 -27.57 -8.16
CA PRO A 131 -23.17 -27.52 -9.57
C PRO A 131 -24.48 -26.75 -9.82
N SER A 132 -25.48 -26.98 -9.00
CA SER A 132 -26.79 -26.31 -9.12
C SER A 132 -26.75 -24.79 -8.94
N ALA A 133 -25.72 -24.26 -8.28
CA ALA A 133 -25.56 -22.81 -8.08
C ALA A 133 -24.94 -22.09 -9.29
N VAL A 134 -24.40 -22.84 -10.25
CA VAL A 134 -23.69 -22.36 -11.45
C VAL A 134 -24.17 -23.07 -12.73
N ASN A 135 -25.40 -23.50 -12.77
CA ASN A 135 -26.01 -24.19 -13.92
C ASN A 135 -25.19 -25.39 -14.43
N ASP A 136 -24.65 -26.18 -13.51
CA ASP A 136 -23.80 -27.36 -13.75
C ASP A 136 -22.49 -27.09 -14.51
N LEU A 137 -22.05 -25.81 -14.53
CA LEU A 137 -20.80 -25.41 -15.21
C LEU A 137 -19.56 -25.78 -14.43
N ASN A 138 -19.65 -25.98 -13.11
CA ASN A 138 -18.52 -26.27 -12.26
C ASN A 138 -18.91 -26.92 -10.94
N GLU A 139 -17.97 -27.66 -10.37
CA GLU A 139 -18.01 -28.15 -9.00
C GLU A 139 -16.66 -27.84 -8.33
N PHE A 140 -16.71 -27.42 -7.06
CA PHE A 140 -15.51 -27.21 -6.26
C PHE A 140 -15.79 -27.52 -4.79
N ASN A 141 -14.87 -28.18 -4.16
CA ASN A 141 -14.91 -28.55 -2.74
C ASN A 141 -13.48 -28.83 -2.25
N PRO A 142 -13.24 -29.06 -0.94
CA PRO A 142 -11.90 -29.27 -0.44
C PRO A 142 -11.12 -30.43 -1.08
N ASP A 143 -11.76 -31.49 -1.54
CA ASP A 143 -11.06 -32.61 -2.17
C ASP A 143 -10.66 -32.27 -3.62
N ILE A 144 -11.57 -31.62 -4.36
CA ILE A 144 -11.27 -31.07 -5.69
C ILE A 144 -10.18 -29.99 -5.62
N PHE A 145 -10.13 -29.22 -4.53
CA PHE A 145 -9.05 -28.25 -4.28
C PHE A 145 -7.68 -28.95 -4.28
N ASP A 146 -7.52 -30.03 -3.51
CA ASP A 146 -6.26 -30.77 -3.44
C ASP A 146 -5.84 -31.31 -4.81
N ASP A 147 -6.78 -31.98 -5.52
CA ASP A 147 -6.52 -32.55 -6.84
C ASP A 147 -6.10 -31.49 -7.86
N ARG A 148 -6.80 -30.33 -7.87
CA ARG A 148 -6.52 -29.21 -8.79
C ARG A 148 -5.18 -28.56 -8.50
N LEU A 149 -4.86 -28.32 -7.22
CA LEU A 149 -3.57 -27.69 -6.87
C LEU A 149 -2.39 -28.61 -7.19
N ASP A 150 -2.52 -29.90 -6.88
CA ASP A 150 -1.54 -30.90 -7.26
C ASP A 150 -1.36 -30.98 -8.79
N ALA A 151 -2.45 -30.86 -9.56
CA ALA A 151 -2.39 -30.82 -11.02
C ALA A 151 -1.69 -29.56 -11.54
N VAL A 152 -1.90 -28.38 -10.91
CA VAL A 152 -1.17 -27.16 -11.26
C VAL A 152 0.34 -27.37 -11.20
N PHE A 153 0.88 -27.90 -10.10
CA PHE A 153 2.31 -28.14 -9.95
C PHE A 153 2.83 -29.16 -10.97
N ARG A 154 2.10 -30.28 -11.18
CA ARG A 154 2.48 -31.29 -12.18
C ARG A 154 2.46 -30.75 -13.61
N ASN A 155 1.43 -30.00 -13.97
CA ASN A 155 1.29 -29.46 -15.32
C ASN A 155 2.24 -28.29 -15.58
N ALA A 156 2.54 -27.47 -14.56
CA ALA A 156 3.57 -26.45 -14.64
C ALA A 156 4.94 -27.07 -14.98
N LEU A 157 5.31 -28.15 -14.29
CA LEU A 157 6.56 -28.84 -14.58
C LEU A 157 6.59 -29.42 -16.00
N LYS A 158 5.51 -30.04 -16.50
CA LYS A 158 5.43 -30.51 -17.89
C LYS A 158 5.65 -29.39 -18.91
N ILE A 159 5.14 -28.19 -18.63
CA ILE A 159 5.35 -27.02 -19.50
C ILE A 159 6.83 -26.59 -19.42
N ILE A 160 7.43 -26.54 -18.23
CA ILE A 160 8.85 -26.23 -18.05
C ILE A 160 9.71 -27.21 -18.84
N ASP A 161 9.47 -28.51 -18.70
CA ASP A 161 10.23 -29.56 -19.39
C ASP A 161 10.08 -29.47 -20.92
N GLY A 162 8.88 -29.12 -21.41
CA GLY A 162 8.66 -28.85 -22.81
C GLY A 162 9.49 -27.68 -23.33
N GLN A 163 9.65 -26.62 -22.55
CA GLN A 163 10.43 -25.43 -22.94
C GLN A 163 11.96 -25.67 -22.85
N ARG A 164 12.42 -26.61 -22.03
CA ARG A 164 13.85 -26.98 -21.96
C ARG A 164 14.43 -27.53 -23.27
N ASN A 165 13.58 -27.93 -24.21
CA ASN A 165 14.04 -28.29 -25.55
C ASN A 165 14.57 -27.12 -26.36
N THR A 166 14.21 -25.89 -26.02
CA THR A 166 14.54 -24.67 -26.77
C THR A 166 15.36 -23.67 -25.96
N MET A 167 15.36 -23.75 -24.64
CA MET A 167 16.06 -22.79 -23.79
C MET A 167 16.54 -23.43 -22.48
N THR A 168 17.59 -22.88 -21.91
CA THR A 168 18.08 -23.29 -20.60
C THR A 168 17.17 -22.72 -19.50
N ILE A 169 16.74 -23.55 -18.55
CA ILE A 169 15.90 -23.15 -17.42
C ILE A 169 16.55 -23.66 -16.14
N ARG A 170 17.26 -22.78 -15.42
CA ARG A 170 17.95 -23.11 -14.16
C ARG A 170 17.21 -22.61 -12.94
N GLU A 171 16.61 -21.44 -13.04
CA GLU A 171 15.93 -20.78 -11.95
C GLU A 171 14.48 -20.46 -12.34
N GLY A 172 13.63 -20.29 -11.35
CA GLY A 172 12.24 -19.96 -11.59
C GLY A 172 11.62 -19.15 -10.46
N VAL A 173 10.40 -18.72 -10.69
CA VAL A 173 9.58 -17.96 -9.72
C VAL A 173 8.28 -18.72 -9.51
N VAL A 174 7.86 -18.88 -8.26
CA VAL A 174 6.52 -19.33 -7.87
C VAL A 174 5.90 -18.24 -7.02
N TRP A 175 5.06 -17.42 -7.63
CA TRP A 175 4.39 -16.34 -6.93
C TRP A 175 3.17 -16.86 -6.17
N LEU A 176 3.11 -16.60 -4.85
CA LEU A 176 1.93 -16.82 -4.02
C LEU A 176 1.17 -15.49 -3.87
N GLY A 177 0.10 -15.33 -4.64
CA GLY A 177 -0.50 -14.03 -4.93
C GLY A 177 -1.72 -13.66 -4.08
N GLY A 178 -1.95 -14.32 -2.94
CA GLY A 178 -3.09 -14.04 -2.06
C GLY A 178 -4.36 -14.79 -2.45
N ASP A 179 -5.40 -14.61 -1.63
CA ASP A 179 -6.65 -15.39 -1.64
C ASP A 179 -6.37 -16.90 -1.62
N MET A 180 -5.47 -17.27 -0.69
CA MET A 180 -5.09 -18.66 -0.45
C MET A 180 -6.21 -19.46 0.19
N ILE A 181 -6.98 -18.84 1.06
CA ILE A 181 -8.16 -19.41 1.72
C ILE A 181 -9.41 -18.66 1.32
N GLU A 182 -10.58 -19.29 1.47
CA GLU A 182 -11.86 -18.61 1.29
C GLU A 182 -12.17 -17.65 2.45
N GLY A 183 -11.76 -18.01 3.66
CA GLY A 183 -12.00 -17.21 4.86
C GLY A 183 -13.49 -17.12 5.23
N GLU A 184 -13.82 -16.27 6.21
CA GLU A 184 -15.21 -16.11 6.72
C GLU A 184 -15.71 -14.66 6.63
N LEU A 185 -15.02 -13.80 5.87
CA LEU A 185 -15.32 -12.38 5.85
C LEU A 185 -16.52 -12.01 4.97
N HIS A 186 -16.81 -12.82 3.97
CA HIS A 186 -17.92 -12.64 3.05
C HIS A 186 -19.10 -13.55 3.44
N ASN A 187 -20.31 -12.99 3.48
CA ASN A 187 -21.50 -13.74 3.90
C ASN A 187 -21.77 -14.97 3.00
N ASP A 188 -21.44 -14.88 1.73
CA ASP A 188 -21.60 -15.99 0.77
C ASP A 188 -20.60 -17.12 1.06
N ALA A 189 -19.40 -16.79 1.54
CA ALA A 189 -18.40 -17.76 1.97
C ALA A 189 -18.90 -18.59 3.17
N VAL A 190 -19.45 -17.93 4.20
CA VAL A 190 -19.92 -18.59 5.43
C VAL A 190 -21.03 -19.59 5.17
N GLN A 191 -21.90 -19.35 4.16
CA GLN A 191 -23.03 -20.24 3.86
C GLN A 191 -22.66 -21.54 3.16
N ASN A 192 -21.50 -21.58 2.51
CA ASN A 192 -21.09 -22.69 1.64
C ASN A 192 -19.80 -23.40 2.08
N GLN A 193 -19.30 -23.10 3.29
CA GLN A 193 -18.08 -23.73 3.79
C GLN A 193 -18.35 -25.03 4.54
N THR A 194 -17.43 -25.98 4.40
CA THR A 194 -17.38 -27.21 5.18
C THR A 194 -16.20 -27.24 6.16
N LEU A 195 -15.25 -26.30 6.01
CA LEU A 195 -14.04 -26.17 6.82
C LEU A 195 -14.03 -24.82 7.55
N THR A 196 -13.67 -24.85 8.81
CA THR A 196 -13.37 -23.60 9.56
C THR A 196 -12.14 -22.92 8.97
N THR A 197 -11.98 -21.60 9.19
CA THR A 197 -10.81 -20.83 8.70
C THR A 197 -9.48 -21.50 9.11
N THR A 198 -9.36 -22.01 10.34
CA THR A 198 -8.13 -22.69 10.80
C THR A 198 -7.88 -24.00 10.07
N GLN A 199 -8.93 -24.77 9.74
CA GLN A 199 -8.81 -25.98 8.94
C GLN A 199 -8.42 -25.67 7.48
N GLN A 200 -8.96 -24.57 6.91
CA GLN A 200 -8.56 -24.08 5.59
C GLN A 200 -7.06 -23.74 5.55
N ILE A 201 -6.55 -23.03 6.56
CA ILE A 201 -5.12 -22.67 6.67
C ILE A 201 -4.26 -23.94 6.69
N VAL A 202 -4.59 -24.90 7.56
CA VAL A 202 -3.81 -26.14 7.68
C VAL A 202 -3.85 -26.93 6.38
N ARG A 203 -5.03 -27.08 5.75
CA ARG A 203 -5.15 -27.83 4.47
C ARG A 203 -4.38 -27.13 3.36
N CYS A 204 -4.49 -25.82 3.23
CA CYS A 204 -3.77 -25.02 2.24
C CYS A 204 -2.26 -25.14 2.40
N GLN A 205 -1.73 -25.02 3.64
CA GLN A 205 -0.31 -25.23 3.92
C GLN A 205 0.17 -26.60 3.49
N LEU A 206 -0.56 -27.66 3.85
CA LEU A 206 -0.19 -29.04 3.47
C LEU A 206 -0.21 -29.24 1.95
N ALA A 207 -1.19 -28.67 1.25
CA ALA A 207 -1.27 -28.74 -0.21
C ALA A 207 -0.11 -27.98 -0.88
N LEU A 208 0.25 -26.79 -0.39
CA LEU A 208 1.41 -26.05 -0.88
C LEU A 208 2.73 -26.79 -0.60
N VAL A 209 2.87 -27.43 0.58
CA VAL A 209 4.03 -28.26 0.89
C VAL A 209 4.14 -29.39 -0.13
N ARG A 210 3.08 -30.14 -0.42
CA ARG A 210 3.11 -31.20 -1.46
C ARG A 210 3.57 -30.65 -2.82
N GLY A 211 3.05 -29.47 -3.21
CA GLY A 211 3.42 -28.84 -4.48
C GLY A 211 4.88 -28.42 -4.55
N PHE A 212 5.41 -27.77 -3.50
CA PHE A 212 6.83 -27.41 -3.44
C PHE A 212 7.74 -28.63 -3.34
N ASP A 213 7.40 -29.64 -2.55
CA ASP A 213 8.15 -30.89 -2.49
C ASP A 213 8.19 -31.58 -3.86
N TYR A 214 7.08 -31.56 -4.61
CA TYR A 214 7.04 -32.09 -5.97
C TYR A 214 7.99 -31.34 -6.91
N LEU A 215 7.98 -30.00 -6.89
CA LEU A 215 8.92 -29.19 -7.68
C LEU A 215 10.37 -29.45 -7.27
N LEU A 216 10.67 -29.50 -5.98
CA LEU A 216 12.01 -29.77 -5.46
C LEU A 216 12.54 -31.17 -5.89
N ALA A 217 11.65 -32.14 -5.93
CA ALA A 217 12.01 -33.52 -6.30
C ALA A 217 12.20 -33.73 -7.81
N HIS A 218 11.50 -32.95 -8.66
CA HIS A 218 11.36 -33.30 -10.07
C HIS A 218 11.77 -32.18 -11.05
N SER A 219 11.99 -30.93 -10.59
CA SER A 219 12.16 -29.80 -11.53
C SER A 219 13.60 -29.54 -11.98
N ASP A 220 14.60 -30.06 -11.33
CA ASP A 220 16.03 -29.73 -11.55
C ASP A 220 16.33 -28.21 -11.51
N LEU A 221 15.40 -27.39 -10.95
CA LEU A 221 15.63 -25.96 -10.74
C LEU A 221 16.65 -25.77 -9.63
N GLU A 222 17.69 -25.02 -9.92
CA GLU A 222 18.77 -24.72 -8.96
C GLU A 222 18.26 -23.78 -7.86
N ARG A 223 17.32 -22.85 -8.22
CA ARG A 223 16.73 -21.89 -7.29
C ARG A 223 15.30 -21.54 -7.72
N ILE A 224 14.42 -21.40 -6.74
CA ILE A 224 13.02 -21.00 -6.91
C ILE A 224 12.78 -19.80 -6.00
N MET A 225 12.54 -18.64 -6.59
CA MET A 225 12.11 -17.46 -5.88
C MET A 225 10.62 -17.57 -5.56
N VAL A 226 10.24 -17.28 -4.31
CA VAL A 226 8.86 -17.39 -3.85
C VAL A 226 8.38 -16.03 -3.31
N PRO A 227 8.03 -15.07 -4.20
CA PRO A 227 7.38 -13.84 -3.79
C PRO A 227 5.97 -14.14 -3.28
N CYS A 228 5.57 -13.49 -2.17
CA CYS A 228 4.31 -13.76 -1.48
C CYS A 228 3.57 -12.45 -1.19
N ASN A 229 2.36 -12.31 -1.73
CA ASN A 229 1.42 -11.23 -1.40
C ASN A 229 0.19 -11.82 -0.70
N VAL A 230 -0.48 -11.02 0.13
CA VAL A 230 -1.74 -11.41 0.77
C VAL A 230 -2.93 -10.95 -0.06
N GLY A 231 -4.08 -11.63 0.08
CA GLY A 231 -5.32 -11.28 -0.58
C GLY A 231 -6.40 -10.76 0.39
N ASN A 232 -7.51 -10.34 -0.16
CA ASN A 232 -8.61 -9.79 0.64
C ASN A 232 -9.41 -10.87 1.37
N HIS A 233 -9.43 -12.12 0.93
CA HIS A 233 -10.04 -13.25 1.63
C HIS A 233 -9.20 -13.74 2.81
N ASP A 234 -7.89 -13.51 2.77
CA ASP A 234 -6.97 -13.95 3.82
C ASP A 234 -6.98 -13.06 5.08
N ARG A 235 -7.71 -11.94 5.08
CA ARG A 235 -7.72 -10.97 6.19
C ARG A 235 -8.33 -11.56 7.46
N THR A 236 -7.87 -11.08 8.61
CA THR A 236 -8.44 -11.41 9.92
C THR A 236 -9.61 -10.49 10.30
N THR A 237 -9.82 -9.39 9.59
CA THR A 237 -10.82 -8.37 9.92
C THR A 237 -11.77 -8.09 8.76
N LYS A 238 -13.05 -7.88 9.06
CA LYS A 238 -14.08 -7.61 8.05
C LYS A 238 -13.85 -6.30 7.29
N LYS A 239 -13.32 -5.26 7.96
CA LYS A 239 -12.93 -4.01 7.32
C LYS A 239 -11.46 -4.05 6.95
N GLN A 240 -11.15 -3.67 5.72
CA GLN A 240 -9.77 -3.50 5.29
C GLN A 240 -9.11 -2.41 6.13
N GLN A 241 -7.92 -2.71 6.63
CA GLN A 241 -7.08 -1.79 7.39
C GLN A 241 -5.87 -1.39 6.55
N SER A 242 -5.29 -0.22 6.81
CA SER A 242 -4.12 0.27 6.07
C SER A 242 -2.87 -0.62 6.23
N ASN A 243 -2.76 -1.36 7.35
CA ASN A 243 -1.68 -2.32 7.62
C ASN A 243 -2.23 -3.76 7.50
N ALA A 244 -2.91 -4.06 6.39
CA ALA A 244 -3.61 -5.33 6.21
C ALA A 244 -2.65 -6.53 6.07
N THR A 245 -1.44 -6.31 5.56
CA THR A 245 -0.50 -7.37 5.20
C THR A 245 -0.09 -8.20 6.41
N GLU A 246 0.41 -7.58 7.47
CA GLU A 246 0.83 -8.28 8.69
C GLU A 246 -0.34 -8.95 9.44
N ASN A 247 -1.56 -8.44 9.26
CA ASN A 247 -2.77 -8.96 9.90
C ASN A 247 -3.58 -9.84 8.94
N SER A 248 -2.91 -10.83 8.37
CA SER A 248 -3.47 -11.76 7.38
C SER A 248 -3.12 -13.20 7.71
N PHE A 249 -4.05 -14.12 7.50
CA PHE A 249 -3.83 -15.56 7.62
C PHE A 249 -2.80 -16.07 6.60
N ALA A 250 -2.80 -15.51 5.38
CA ALA A 250 -1.80 -15.85 4.36
C ALA A 250 -0.40 -15.43 4.81
N HIS A 251 -0.22 -14.25 5.41
CA HIS A 251 1.06 -13.81 5.94
C HIS A 251 1.62 -14.80 6.97
N LEU A 252 0.80 -15.20 7.94
CA LEU A 252 1.17 -16.24 8.91
C LEU A 252 1.54 -17.56 8.21
N MET A 253 0.75 -17.98 7.22
CA MET A 253 0.97 -19.21 6.47
C MET A 253 2.30 -19.17 5.71
N TYR A 254 2.64 -18.06 5.05
CA TYR A 254 3.90 -17.89 4.34
C TYR A 254 5.11 -17.96 5.27
N HIS A 255 5.03 -17.34 6.46
CA HIS A 255 6.07 -17.47 7.48
C HIS A 255 6.25 -18.92 7.98
N ASN A 256 5.15 -19.67 8.12
CA ASN A 256 5.20 -21.09 8.48
C ASN A 256 5.86 -21.92 7.37
N LEU A 257 5.51 -21.69 6.11
CA LEU A 257 6.13 -22.34 4.96
C LEU A 257 7.63 -22.02 4.88
N ARG A 258 8.02 -20.74 4.99
CA ARG A 258 9.43 -20.34 5.05
C ARG A 258 10.18 -21.04 6.18
N ARG A 259 9.56 -21.15 7.35
CA ARG A 259 10.14 -21.87 8.50
C ARG A 259 10.25 -23.38 8.24
N HIS A 260 9.26 -23.97 7.59
CA HIS A 260 9.28 -25.40 7.20
C HIS A 260 10.46 -25.68 6.27
N TYR A 261 10.71 -24.80 5.30
CA TYR A 261 11.79 -24.92 4.30
C TYR A 261 13.09 -24.19 4.67
N ARG A 262 13.32 -23.85 5.95
CA ARG A 262 14.50 -23.08 6.38
C ARG A 262 15.85 -23.72 5.99
N ASP A 263 15.88 -25.06 5.91
CA ASP A 263 17.07 -25.82 5.57
C ASP A 263 17.13 -26.22 4.07
N GLN A 264 16.22 -25.66 3.25
CA GLN A 264 16.15 -25.88 1.80
C GLN A 264 16.63 -24.63 1.03
N PRO A 265 17.92 -24.57 0.65
CA PRO A 265 18.52 -23.37 0.05
C PRO A 265 17.99 -23.05 -1.34
N ARG A 266 17.34 -24.00 -2.02
CA ARG A 266 16.73 -23.78 -3.34
C ARG A 266 15.48 -22.91 -3.29
N LEU A 267 14.81 -22.76 -2.14
CA LEU A 267 13.63 -21.93 -1.96
C LEU A 267 14.01 -20.60 -1.29
N VAL A 268 13.84 -19.50 -2.02
CA VAL A 268 14.13 -18.15 -1.53
C VAL A 268 12.81 -17.40 -1.34
N TRP A 269 12.41 -17.24 -0.10
CA TRP A 269 11.13 -16.65 0.27
C TRP A 269 11.23 -15.13 0.41
N GLN A 270 10.33 -14.41 -0.29
CA GLN A 270 10.14 -12.98 -0.18
C GLN A 270 8.69 -12.71 0.23
N ILE A 271 8.46 -12.43 1.50
CA ILE A 271 7.12 -12.17 2.04
C ILE A 271 6.95 -10.66 2.11
N ALA A 272 5.94 -10.14 1.39
CA ALA A 272 5.67 -8.72 1.33
C ALA A 272 5.17 -8.17 2.67
N ASP A 273 5.72 -7.03 3.10
CA ASP A 273 5.19 -6.21 4.20
C ASP A 273 4.27 -5.09 3.69
N ALA A 274 4.25 -4.87 2.37
CA ALA A 274 3.43 -3.89 1.66
C ALA A 274 2.52 -4.56 0.63
N ASP A 275 1.58 -3.79 0.05
CA ASP A 275 0.66 -4.26 -1.00
C ASP A 275 1.43 -4.80 -2.23
N CYS A 276 2.49 -4.11 -2.64
CA CYS A 276 3.33 -4.50 -3.77
C CYS A 276 4.66 -5.11 -3.33
N LEU A 277 5.05 -6.18 -4.01
CA LEU A 277 6.38 -6.76 -3.94
C LEU A 277 7.07 -6.64 -5.31
N TYR A 278 8.37 -6.45 -5.32
CA TYR A 278 9.16 -6.33 -6.55
C TYR A 278 10.27 -7.38 -6.55
N LEU A 279 10.52 -7.96 -7.71
CA LEU A 279 11.59 -8.91 -7.96
C LEU A 279 12.28 -8.54 -9.27
N ASP A 280 13.58 -8.42 -9.24
CA ASP A 280 14.36 -8.25 -10.46
C ASP A 280 14.71 -9.64 -11.02
N VAL A 281 14.26 -9.93 -12.24
CA VAL A 281 14.52 -11.14 -12.99
C VAL A 281 15.29 -10.76 -14.23
N TYR A 282 16.55 -11.09 -14.29
CA TYR A 282 17.51 -10.59 -15.27
C TYR A 282 17.62 -9.05 -15.21
N ASP A 283 17.35 -8.36 -16.31
CA ASP A 283 17.32 -6.90 -16.41
C ASP A 283 15.91 -6.29 -16.28
N LYS A 284 14.91 -7.10 -15.91
CA LYS A 284 13.51 -6.70 -15.83
C LYS A 284 13.02 -6.69 -14.40
N ARG A 285 12.41 -5.58 -14.01
CA ARG A 285 11.71 -5.46 -12.72
C ARG A 285 10.27 -5.93 -12.85
N ILE A 286 9.93 -6.92 -12.06
CA ILE A 286 8.59 -7.50 -11.99
C ILE A 286 7.90 -7.04 -10.71
N ARG A 287 6.70 -6.50 -10.82
CA ARG A 287 5.84 -6.15 -9.68
C ARG A 287 4.81 -7.25 -9.47
N PHE A 288 4.60 -7.60 -8.21
CA PHE A 288 3.55 -8.51 -7.77
C PHE A 288 2.64 -7.81 -6.77
N PHE A 289 1.32 -7.94 -6.92
CA PHE A 289 0.34 -7.50 -5.96
C PHE A 289 -0.95 -8.29 -6.15
N HIS A 290 -1.81 -8.39 -5.10
CA HIS A 290 -3.02 -9.21 -5.23
C HIS A 290 -4.02 -8.64 -6.23
N GLY A 291 -4.36 -7.36 -6.14
CA GLY A 291 -5.27 -6.69 -7.06
C GLY A 291 -6.54 -6.10 -6.42
N ASP A 292 -6.82 -6.38 -5.17
CA ASP A 292 -8.00 -5.89 -4.43
C ASP A 292 -7.96 -4.37 -4.15
N SER A 293 -6.77 -3.76 -4.22
CA SER A 293 -6.57 -2.31 -4.17
C SER A 293 -7.04 -1.59 -5.44
N VAL A 294 -7.26 -2.31 -6.54
CA VAL A 294 -7.77 -1.76 -7.80
C VAL A 294 -9.28 -1.52 -7.71
N ARG A 295 -9.68 -0.26 -7.69
CA ARG A 295 -11.09 0.10 -7.67
C ARG A 295 -11.75 -0.21 -9.01
N TYR A 296 -12.64 -1.20 -9.02
CA TYR A 296 -13.45 -1.55 -10.18
C TYR A 296 -14.93 -1.24 -9.91
N ASN A 297 -15.49 -0.29 -10.65
CA ASN A 297 -16.88 0.16 -10.51
C ASN A 297 -17.76 -0.33 -11.67
N GLY A 298 -17.35 -1.40 -12.35
CA GLY A 298 -18.03 -1.86 -13.58
C GLY A 298 -17.56 -1.11 -14.83
N GLY A 299 -18.08 -1.49 -15.96
CA GLY A 299 -17.80 -0.87 -17.25
C GLY A 299 -17.54 -1.87 -18.36
N ALA A 300 -17.76 -1.45 -19.61
CA ALA A 300 -17.67 -2.31 -20.81
C ALA A 300 -16.26 -2.90 -21.05
N ALA A 301 -15.21 -2.24 -20.55
CA ALA A 301 -13.83 -2.68 -20.71
C ALA A 301 -13.39 -3.72 -19.63
N GLY A 302 -14.29 -4.12 -18.72
CA GLY A 302 -13.94 -5.00 -17.62
C GLY A 302 -12.90 -4.41 -16.67
N PRO A 303 -12.23 -5.22 -15.83
CA PRO A 303 -11.23 -4.75 -14.88
C PRO A 303 -9.92 -4.28 -15.50
N LEU A 304 -9.59 -4.71 -16.73
CA LEU A 304 -8.31 -4.46 -17.40
C LEU A 304 -7.92 -2.97 -17.47
N TRP A 305 -8.88 -2.10 -17.80
CA TRP A 305 -8.62 -0.66 -17.84
C TRP A 305 -8.27 -0.08 -16.48
N ASN A 306 -8.95 -0.52 -15.43
CA ASN A 306 -8.71 -0.06 -14.06
C ASN A 306 -7.37 -0.56 -13.53
N VAL A 307 -7.00 -1.80 -13.84
CA VAL A 307 -5.68 -2.37 -13.56
C VAL A 307 -4.59 -1.56 -14.27
N ASP A 308 -4.72 -1.30 -15.56
CA ASP A 308 -3.73 -0.53 -16.33
C ASP A 308 -3.55 0.90 -15.78
N LYS A 309 -4.66 1.56 -15.40
CA LYS A 309 -4.61 2.87 -14.74
C LYS A 309 -3.92 2.79 -13.37
N HIS A 310 -4.22 1.78 -12.58
CA HIS A 310 -3.60 1.57 -11.26
C HIS A 310 -2.09 1.34 -11.40
N VAL A 311 -1.68 0.45 -12.30
CA VAL A 311 -0.27 0.18 -12.63
C VAL A 311 0.47 1.45 -13.07
N LYS A 312 -0.12 2.27 -13.92
CA LYS A 312 0.48 3.56 -14.33
C LYS A 312 0.68 4.52 -13.17
N ASN A 313 -0.20 4.50 -12.17
CA ASN A 313 -0.02 5.32 -10.97
C ASN A 313 1.12 4.79 -10.10
N LEU A 314 1.22 3.47 -9.92
CA LEU A 314 2.33 2.84 -9.19
C LEU A 314 3.68 3.10 -9.85
N ASP A 315 3.73 3.12 -11.19
CA ASP A 315 4.94 3.39 -11.96
C ASP A 315 5.50 4.80 -11.75
N GLN A 316 4.71 5.74 -11.25
CA GLN A 316 5.20 7.08 -10.89
C GLN A 316 6.09 7.06 -9.64
N SER A 317 5.97 6.04 -8.80
CA SER A 317 6.76 5.86 -7.58
C SER A 317 7.89 4.87 -7.81
N ILE A 318 7.55 3.64 -8.17
CA ILE A 318 8.51 2.56 -8.45
C ILE A 318 8.09 1.91 -9.77
N PRO A 319 8.76 2.24 -10.88
CA PRO A 319 8.44 1.68 -12.18
C PRO A 319 8.79 0.19 -12.25
N ALA A 320 7.97 -0.57 -12.97
CA ALA A 320 8.21 -1.97 -13.27
C ALA A 320 7.96 -2.27 -14.75
N ASP A 321 8.74 -3.21 -15.32
CA ASP A 321 8.61 -3.64 -16.73
C ASP A 321 7.33 -4.44 -16.94
N ASN A 322 6.95 -5.22 -15.94
CA ASN A 322 5.73 -6.04 -15.94
C ASN A 322 5.11 -6.12 -14.56
N THR A 323 3.81 -6.39 -14.52
CA THR A 323 3.05 -6.52 -13.28
C THR A 323 2.20 -7.77 -13.30
N PHE A 324 2.22 -8.55 -12.21
CA PHE A 324 1.39 -9.74 -12.02
C PHE A 324 0.36 -9.46 -10.93
N HIS A 325 -0.90 -9.86 -11.16
CA HIS A 325 -1.99 -9.69 -10.20
C HIS A 325 -2.99 -10.85 -10.25
N GLY A 326 -3.74 -11.05 -9.18
CA GLY A 326 -4.87 -11.96 -9.03
C GLY A 326 -6.21 -11.23 -8.96
N HIS A 327 -7.03 -11.63 -8.00
CA HIS A 327 -8.29 -11.01 -7.55
C HIS A 327 -9.46 -11.06 -8.56
N PHE A 328 -9.21 -10.83 -9.83
CA PHE A 328 -10.26 -10.76 -10.84
C PHE A 328 -10.61 -12.10 -11.46
N HIS A 329 -9.91 -13.17 -11.06
CA HIS A 329 -10.11 -14.56 -11.53
C HIS A 329 -10.08 -14.70 -13.05
N THR A 330 -9.42 -13.78 -13.74
CA THR A 330 -9.38 -13.74 -15.20
C THR A 330 -7.95 -13.85 -15.68
N LEU A 331 -7.64 -14.97 -16.37
CA LEU A 331 -6.32 -15.17 -16.95
C LEU A 331 -6.14 -14.25 -18.17
N GLY A 332 -5.13 -13.40 -18.09
CA GLY A 332 -4.79 -12.48 -19.19
C GLY A 332 -3.31 -12.15 -19.20
N PHE A 333 -2.70 -12.22 -20.38
CA PHE A 333 -1.27 -11.99 -20.56
C PHE A 333 -1.02 -10.65 -21.24
N GLY A 334 -0.32 -9.77 -20.56
CA GLY A 334 0.00 -8.42 -21.02
C GLY A 334 1.11 -7.80 -20.18
N ARG A 335 1.26 -6.49 -20.23
CA ARG A 335 2.11 -5.73 -19.31
C ARG A 335 1.60 -5.87 -17.87
N ALA A 336 0.30 -5.79 -17.67
CA ALA A 336 -0.37 -6.30 -16.48
C ALA A 336 -0.89 -7.70 -16.81
N THR A 337 -0.40 -8.70 -16.08
CA THR A 337 -0.73 -10.11 -16.25
C THR A 337 -1.65 -10.52 -15.12
N GLY A 338 -2.90 -10.81 -15.45
CA GLY A 338 -3.91 -11.31 -14.51
C GLY A 338 -3.85 -12.82 -14.40
N ASN A 339 -4.02 -13.36 -13.17
CA ASN A 339 -4.11 -14.79 -12.92
C ASN A 339 -5.57 -15.28 -13.00
N GLY A 340 -5.74 -16.55 -13.38
CA GLY A 340 -6.99 -17.27 -13.23
C GLY A 340 -7.28 -17.64 -11.76
N SER A 341 -8.27 -18.49 -11.53
CA SER A 341 -8.57 -19.02 -10.20
C SER A 341 -8.62 -20.54 -10.18
N LEU A 342 -8.33 -21.13 -9.03
CA LEU A 342 -8.39 -22.58 -8.86
C LEU A 342 -9.83 -23.09 -8.83
N PRO A 343 -10.80 -22.39 -8.17
CA PRO A 343 -12.22 -22.73 -8.27
C PRO A 343 -12.77 -22.64 -9.69
N GLY A 344 -12.34 -21.68 -10.51
CA GLY A 344 -12.95 -21.38 -11.80
C GLY A 344 -14.30 -20.64 -11.65
N CYS A 345 -15.32 -21.06 -12.40
CA CYS A 345 -16.66 -20.47 -12.34
C CYS A 345 -17.29 -20.64 -10.94
N ALA A 346 -17.41 -19.55 -10.19
CA ALA A 346 -17.97 -19.51 -8.84
C ALA A 346 -19.33 -18.77 -8.82
N PRO A 347 -20.21 -19.02 -7.83
CA PRO A 347 -21.56 -18.46 -7.78
C PRO A 347 -21.61 -16.94 -7.86
N TYR A 348 -20.70 -16.25 -7.18
CA TYR A 348 -20.62 -14.79 -7.22
C TYR A 348 -20.40 -14.28 -8.65
N GLY A 349 -19.34 -14.76 -9.33
CA GLY A 349 -19.02 -14.35 -10.70
C GLY A 349 -20.12 -14.73 -11.68
N HIS A 350 -20.70 -15.91 -11.54
CA HIS A 350 -21.83 -16.37 -12.36
C HIS A 350 -23.05 -15.44 -12.22
N ARG A 351 -23.43 -15.09 -10.99
CA ARG A 351 -24.52 -14.14 -10.69
C ARG A 351 -24.27 -12.74 -11.24
N GLN A 352 -23.01 -12.28 -11.24
CA GLN A 352 -22.63 -10.98 -11.80
C GLN A 352 -22.53 -10.98 -13.33
N GLY A 353 -22.73 -12.13 -13.99
CA GLY A 353 -22.61 -12.26 -15.44
C GLY A 353 -21.16 -12.19 -15.94
N TYR A 354 -20.18 -12.52 -15.08
CA TYR A 354 -18.81 -12.64 -15.53
C TYR A 354 -18.65 -13.84 -16.46
N ARG A 355 -17.73 -13.71 -17.42
CA ARG A 355 -17.42 -14.82 -18.32
C ARG A 355 -16.95 -16.01 -17.47
N PRO A 356 -17.58 -17.19 -17.58
CA PRO A 356 -17.08 -18.38 -16.91
C PRO A 356 -15.70 -18.75 -17.44
N GLU A 357 -14.73 -18.87 -16.55
CA GLU A 357 -13.40 -19.38 -16.89
C GLU A 357 -13.24 -20.81 -16.38
N ARG A 358 -12.42 -21.58 -17.11
CA ARG A 358 -11.98 -22.90 -16.64
C ARG A 358 -11.07 -22.72 -15.42
N PRO A 359 -11.06 -23.68 -14.50
CA PRO A 359 -10.07 -23.72 -13.42
C PRO A 359 -8.66 -23.77 -13.99
N GLN A 360 -7.87 -22.73 -13.70
CA GLN A 360 -6.52 -22.59 -14.26
C GLN A 360 -5.71 -21.58 -13.47
N GLN A 361 -4.40 -21.72 -13.59
CA GLN A 361 -3.43 -20.72 -13.16
C GLN A 361 -2.59 -20.26 -14.37
N GLY A 362 -1.79 -19.22 -14.22
CA GLY A 362 -0.97 -18.70 -15.30
C GLY A 362 0.52 -19.03 -15.12
N MET A 363 1.23 -19.20 -16.23
CA MET A 363 2.69 -19.26 -16.25
C MET A 363 3.24 -18.48 -17.42
N ARG A 364 4.32 -17.72 -17.19
CA ARG A 364 5.05 -17.02 -18.26
C ARG A 364 6.53 -17.31 -18.18
N PHE A 365 7.19 -17.29 -19.34
CA PHE A 365 8.65 -17.44 -19.44
C PHE A 365 9.28 -16.10 -19.81
N LEU A 366 10.12 -15.59 -18.93
CA LEU A 366 10.94 -14.42 -19.17
C LEU A 366 12.32 -14.87 -19.65
N HIS A 367 12.64 -14.52 -20.91
CA HIS A 367 13.93 -14.78 -21.50
C HIS A 367 14.93 -13.68 -21.14
N SER A 368 16.19 -14.03 -20.88
CA SER A 368 17.24 -13.10 -20.44
C SER A 368 17.48 -11.90 -21.36
N ARG A 369 17.17 -12.03 -22.68
CA ARG A 369 17.36 -10.95 -23.68
C ARG A 369 16.07 -10.51 -24.37
N LEU A 370 15.14 -11.44 -24.64
CA LEU A 370 13.99 -11.20 -25.52
C LEU A 370 12.72 -10.72 -24.76
N GLY A 371 12.74 -10.69 -23.43
CA GLY A 371 11.56 -10.45 -22.62
C GLY A 371 10.66 -11.69 -22.55
N PHE A 372 9.33 -11.51 -22.45
CA PHE A 372 8.42 -12.64 -22.34
C PHE A 372 8.26 -13.40 -23.66
N VAL A 373 8.76 -14.64 -23.72
CA VAL A 373 8.75 -15.50 -24.90
C VAL A 373 7.68 -16.58 -24.89
N GLY A 374 7.05 -16.85 -23.76
CA GLY A 374 5.98 -17.85 -23.61
C GLY A 374 4.98 -17.44 -22.54
N SER A 375 3.70 -17.73 -22.76
CA SER A 375 2.62 -17.51 -21.83
C SER A 375 1.61 -18.65 -21.94
N PHE A 376 1.35 -19.33 -20.85
CA PHE A 376 0.60 -20.60 -20.83
C PHE A 376 -0.46 -20.59 -19.74
N PRO A 377 -1.70 -21.01 -20.05
CA PRO A 377 -2.61 -21.48 -19.03
C PRO A 377 -2.07 -22.81 -18.44
N VAL A 378 -2.07 -22.92 -17.14
CA VAL A 378 -1.77 -24.14 -16.41
C VAL A 378 -3.11 -24.70 -15.96
N PHE A 379 -3.64 -25.64 -16.71
CA PHE A 379 -4.92 -26.26 -16.41
C PHE A 379 -4.81 -27.20 -15.20
N THR A 380 -5.94 -27.41 -14.55
CA THR A 380 -6.10 -28.18 -13.30
C THR A 380 -6.60 -29.59 -13.54
N GLU A 381 -6.68 -29.99 -14.80
CA GLU A 381 -7.16 -31.33 -15.24
C GLU A 381 -5.98 -32.21 -15.67
#